data_0834c7d0996796830f5419c69af08a7f
#
_entry.id   0834c7d0996796830f5419c69af08a7f
#
_cell.length_a   1.000
_cell.length_b   1.000
_cell.length_c   1.000
_cell.angle_alpha   90.00
_cell.angle_beta   90.00
_cell.angle_gamma   90.00
#
_symmetry.space_group_name_H-M   'P 1'
#
loop_
_entity.id
_entity.type
_entity.pdbx_description
1 polymer ?
#
loop_
_entity_poly.entity_id
_entity_poly.type
_entity_poly.pdbx_seq_one_letter_code
_entity_poly.pdbx_strand_id
1 'polypeptide(L)'
;MAESRKMKTEKGLALVPGANPLADGCNFAVEVPEDSRASLILYKKRSAKPYVEIPFTEENRTGNVYAMYIPDFNLKEYEYNFLINGKVYTDPCAYRILGRERFGAEVGTNPHKVRGGFLKKEVFDWENDKNPAIPYHEMILYKLHVRGYTKANRTITGTKGTFQALEEMIPYWKELGINTIELMPAYEFMESGTCKNSESEKMVSEKHTQGRVNFWGYMYGYYFAPKRSYCATDDPEKEFKTFIKKLHQAGIACIMEMYFSRECNPVTALRALQFWKLYYHVDGFHVLGEGVSAKLLMHDGVLSDTRLMFHDFDESQIRKKKKPEDKCIAQYNPGFLQDMRRFLKSDEDMVSAAAYHIRRNPNIYAVINYMACQDGFTMNDMVTYNYRHNEANQENNHDGSSYNYSWNCGVEGPSRRLQIRQMRERQIRNAFLMVLLSQGVPMIYGGDEFGNSQNGNNNACLLYTSPSPRDRTRS
;
A
#
# COMPACT_ATOMS: atom_id res chain seq x y z
N MET A 1 -6.53 5.49 46.40
CA MET A 1 -5.30 5.74 45.64
C MET A 1 -4.63 4.39 45.44
N ALA A 2 -4.68 3.82 44.25
CA ALA A 2 -4.02 2.56 43.98
C ALA A 2 -2.51 2.85 43.90
N GLU A 3 -1.72 2.13 44.70
CA GLU A 3 -0.26 2.16 44.63
C GLU A 3 0.15 1.88 43.19
N SER A 4 0.74 2.88 42.52
CA SER A 4 1.36 2.72 41.23
C SER A 4 2.57 1.80 41.45
N ARG A 5 2.46 0.52 41.08
CA ARG A 5 3.62 -0.34 40.97
C ARG A 5 4.59 0.34 39.98
N LYS A 6 5.65 0.97 40.52
CA LYS A 6 6.72 1.54 39.71
C LYS A 6 7.33 0.39 38.92
N MET A 7 7.15 0.39 37.61
CA MET A 7 7.91 -0.50 36.74
C MET A 7 9.38 -0.11 36.83
N LYS A 8 10.28 -1.09 36.96
CA LYS A 8 11.71 -0.86 36.89
C LYS A 8 12.04 -0.44 35.47
N THR A 9 12.76 0.63 35.30
CA THR A 9 13.20 1.15 34.02
C THR A 9 14.70 1.33 34.01
N GLU A 10 15.32 1.12 32.87
CA GLU A 10 16.74 1.28 32.63
C GLU A 10 16.94 2.11 31.37
N LYS A 11 18.15 2.61 31.14
CA LYS A 11 18.49 3.29 29.88
C LYS A 11 18.34 2.32 28.73
N GLY A 12 17.59 2.72 27.69
CA GLY A 12 17.35 1.93 26.48
C GLY A 12 18.36 2.21 25.36
N LEU A 13 18.17 1.50 24.27
CA LEU A 13 18.94 1.65 23.02
C LEU A 13 18.16 2.56 22.05
N ALA A 14 18.78 3.68 21.66
CA ALA A 14 18.18 4.68 20.77
C ALA A 14 18.24 4.32 19.27
N LEU A 15 18.94 3.23 18.90
CA LEU A 15 19.19 2.88 17.49
C LEU A 15 17.95 2.42 16.72
N VAL A 16 16.97 1.84 17.42
CA VAL A 16 15.81 1.20 16.79
C VAL A 16 14.54 1.84 17.35
N PRO A 17 13.92 2.80 16.65
CA PRO A 17 12.63 3.36 17.05
C PRO A 17 11.55 2.30 17.19
N GLY A 18 10.58 2.59 18.06
CA GLY A 18 9.45 1.71 18.35
C GLY A 18 9.63 0.88 19.61
N ALA A 19 8.71 -0.05 19.81
CA ALA A 19 8.76 -1.01 20.90
C ALA A 19 9.39 -2.33 20.41
N ASN A 20 10.61 -2.58 20.83
CA ASN A 20 11.43 -3.70 20.36
C ASN A 20 11.56 -4.75 21.49
N PRO A 21 10.90 -5.92 21.34
CA PRO A 21 11.03 -7.02 22.29
C PRO A 21 12.46 -7.57 22.32
N LEU A 22 12.99 -7.74 23.51
CA LEU A 22 14.27 -8.42 23.79
C LEU A 22 14.01 -9.73 24.55
N ALA A 23 15.05 -10.50 24.82
CA ALA A 23 14.93 -11.81 25.47
C ALA A 23 14.21 -11.71 26.83
N ASP A 24 14.56 -10.72 27.62
CA ASP A 24 14.15 -10.51 29.01
C ASP A 24 13.40 -9.20 29.26
N GLY A 25 12.88 -8.53 28.21
CA GLY A 25 12.16 -7.28 28.38
C GLY A 25 11.73 -6.63 27.07
N CYS A 26 11.56 -5.31 27.11
CA CYS A 26 11.21 -4.52 25.92
C CYS A 26 11.93 -3.17 25.94
N ASN A 27 12.52 -2.81 24.80
CA ASN A 27 13.11 -1.51 24.58
C ASN A 27 12.11 -0.61 23.84
N PHE A 28 11.83 0.56 24.40
CA PHE A 28 10.96 1.59 23.81
C PHE A 28 11.81 2.78 23.40
N ALA A 29 11.78 3.13 22.14
CA ALA A 29 12.50 4.29 21.62
C ALA A 29 11.59 5.14 20.73
N VAL A 30 11.62 6.46 20.92
CA VAL A 30 10.81 7.41 20.18
C VAL A 30 11.63 8.63 19.79
N GLU A 31 11.58 8.98 18.50
CA GLU A 31 12.11 10.23 17.99
C GLU A 31 11.12 11.36 18.28
N VAL A 32 11.60 12.48 18.78
CA VAL A 32 10.77 13.63 19.15
C VAL A 32 11.35 14.92 18.56
N PRO A 33 10.52 15.96 18.34
CA PRO A 33 11.03 17.28 17.99
C PRO A 33 12.00 17.82 19.06
N GLU A 34 12.86 18.73 18.67
CA GLU A 34 13.77 19.42 19.57
C GLU A 34 12.99 20.02 20.77
N ASP A 35 13.61 20.05 21.96
CA ASP A 35 13.03 20.54 23.22
C ASP A 35 11.72 19.88 23.67
N SER A 36 11.39 18.72 23.14
CA SER A 36 10.18 17.98 23.53
C SER A 36 10.41 17.09 24.75
N ARG A 37 9.34 16.94 25.55
CA ARG A 37 9.25 15.94 26.61
C ARG A 37 8.41 14.76 26.15
N ALA A 38 8.80 13.57 26.55
CA ALA A 38 8.06 12.37 26.21
C ALA A 38 7.78 11.48 27.42
N SER A 39 6.71 10.70 27.36
CA SER A 39 6.38 9.62 28.28
C SER A 39 5.91 8.41 27.49
N LEU A 40 6.11 7.23 28.05
CA LEU A 40 5.51 5.99 27.58
C LEU A 40 4.16 5.80 28.29
N ILE A 41 3.09 5.61 27.53
CA ILE A 41 1.78 5.24 28.06
C ILE A 41 1.55 3.77 27.82
N LEU A 42 1.29 3.01 28.89
CA LEU A 42 0.90 1.61 28.80
C LEU A 42 -0.58 1.44 29.11
N TYR A 43 -1.21 0.54 28.39
CA TYR A 43 -2.60 0.14 28.58
C TYR A 43 -2.66 -1.35 28.85
N LYS A 44 -3.51 -1.78 29.79
CA LYS A 44 -3.88 -3.18 29.87
C LYS A 44 -4.82 -3.55 28.72
N LYS A 45 -4.65 -4.72 28.14
CA LYS A 45 -5.52 -5.19 27.08
C LYS A 45 -7.00 -5.06 27.47
N ARG A 46 -7.83 -4.63 26.53
CA ARG A 46 -9.26 -4.37 26.70
C ARG A 46 -9.63 -3.25 27.69
N SER A 47 -8.66 -2.53 28.25
CA SER A 47 -8.95 -1.36 29.09
C SER A 47 -9.13 -0.13 28.19
N ALA A 48 -10.15 0.71 28.46
CA ALA A 48 -10.35 1.96 27.76
C ALA A 48 -9.41 3.09 28.26
N LYS A 49 -8.80 2.92 29.44
CA LYS A 49 -8.01 3.96 30.12
C LYS A 49 -6.53 3.55 30.20
N PRO A 50 -5.61 4.53 30.21
CA PRO A 50 -4.22 4.29 30.55
C PRO A 50 -4.08 3.53 31.88
N TYR A 51 -3.12 2.60 31.90
CA TYR A 51 -2.76 1.87 33.11
C TYR A 51 -1.67 2.58 33.88
N VAL A 52 -0.63 3.02 33.18
CA VAL A 52 0.48 3.77 33.73
C VAL A 52 1.10 4.68 32.66
N GLU A 53 1.56 5.85 33.08
CA GLU A 53 2.42 6.73 32.32
C GLU A 53 3.81 6.73 32.96
N ILE A 54 4.83 6.50 32.14
CA ILE A 54 6.23 6.43 32.56
C ILE A 54 6.99 7.53 31.81
N PRO A 55 7.42 8.61 32.51
CA PRO A 55 8.14 9.69 31.86
C PRO A 55 9.55 9.22 31.45
N PHE A 56 10.01 9.65 30.28
CA PHE A 56 11.43 9.58 29.94
C PHE A 56 12.18 10.70 30.68
N THR A 57 13.36 10.38 31.16
CA THR A 57 14.27 11.33 31.80
C THR A 57 15.36 11.77 30.83
N GLU A 58 16.13 12.80 31.17
CA GLU A 58 17.28 13.22 30.35
C GLU A 58 18.34 12.12 30.20
N GLU A 59 18.46 11.21 31.16
CA GLU A 59 19.32 10.04 31.05
C GLU A 59 18.93 9.07 29.94
N ASN A 60 17.64 9.05 29.57
CA ASN A 60 17.11 8.26 28.49
C ASN A 60 17.31 8.90 27.11
N ARG A 61 17.78 10.16 27.04
CA ARG A 61 17.90 10.93 25.82
C ARG A 61 19.23 10.75 25.11
N THR A 62 19.18 10.65 23.80
CA THR A 62 20.35 10.67 22.91
C THR A 62 19.97 11.46 21.65
N GLY A 63 20.46 12.67 21.50
CA GLY A 63 19.99 13.59 20.46
C GLY A 63 18.51 13.88 20.62
N ASN A 64 17.72 13.62 19.58
CA ASN A 64 16.27 13.77 19.59
C ASN A 64 15.51 12.45 19.84
N VAL A 65 16.20 11.42 20.35
CA VAL A 65 15.59 10.12 20.64
C VAL A 65 15.59 9.86 22.13
N TYR A 66 14.42 9.57 22.68
CA TYR A 66 14.29 8.98 24.01
C TYR A 66 14.24 7.46 23.90
N ALA A 67 15.01 6.76 24.75
CA ALA A 67 15.02 5.30 24.78
C ALA A 67 15.03 4.77 26.22
N MET A 68 14.10 3.86 26.52
CA MET A 68 13.92 3.23 27.83
C MET A 68 13.80 1.72 27.66
N TYR A 69 14.51 0.98 28.49
CA TYR A 69 14.36 -0.46 28.61
C TYR A 69 13.53 -0.81 29.85
N ILE A 70 12.57 -1.72 29.69
CA ILE A 70 11.77 -2.25 30.80
C ILE A 70 12.06 -3.75 30.90
N PRO A 71 12.78 -4.21 31.93
CA PRO A 71 13.04 -5.61 32.17
C PRO A 71 11.76 -6.37 32.56
N ASP A 72 11.73 -7.68 32.35
CA ASP A 72 10.62 -8.58 32.68
C ASP A 72 9.26 -8.14 32.11
N PHE A 73 9.29 -7.43 30.97
CA PHE A 73 8.08 -6.84 30.36
C PHE A 73 7.22 -7.91 29.67
N ASN A 74 5.97 -8.05 30.14
CA ASN A 74 5.02 -8.99 29.54
C ASN A 74 4.27 -8.39 28.35
N LEU A 75 4.75 -8.61 27.14
CA LEU A 75 4.16 -8.14 25.87
C LEU A 75 2.69 -8.60 25.68
N LYS A 76 2.26 -9.70 26.31
CA LYS A 76 0.90 -10.24 26.19
C LYS A 76 -0.13 -9.47 27.00
N GLU A 77 0.28 -8.68 27.99
CA GLU A 77 -0.62 -7.93 28.88
C GLU A 77 -0.90 -6.50 28.44
N TYR A 78 0.02 -5.89 27.69
CA TYR A 78 0.01 -4.46 27.45
C TYR A 78 -0.19 -4.11 25.97
N GLU A 79 -0.61 -2.86 25.77
CA GLU A 79 -0.62 -2.06 24.57
C GLU A 79 0.03 -0.72 24.93
N TYR A 80 0.49 0.06 23.96
CA TYR A 80 1.21 1.29 24.28
C TYR A 80 0.94 2.43 23.31
N ASN A 81 1.24 3.64 23.75
CA ASN A 81 1.42 4.86 22.97
C ASN A 81 2.54 5.68 23.58
N PHE A 82 2.96 6.71 22.88
CA PHE A 82 3.81 7.76 23.45
C PHE A 82 2.99 9.01 23.75
N LEU A 83 3.39 9.74 24.77
CA LEU A 83 2.90 11.08 25.06
C LEU A 83 4.04 12.05 24.75
N ILE A 84 3.85 12.98 23.81
CA ILE A 84 4.86 13.97 23.43
C ILE A 84 4.25 15.35 23.62
N ASN A 85 4.83 16.17 24.47
CA ASN A 85 4.32 17.51 24.82
C ASN A 85 2.82 17.51 25.17
N GLY A 86 2.36 16.52 25.94
CA GLY A 86 0.96 16.40 26.38
C GLY A 86 -0.01 15.87 25.32
N LYS A 87 0.46 15.48 24.12
CA LYS A 87 -0.36 14.85 23.09
C LYS A 87 -0.04 13.37 22.97
N VAL A 88 -1.06 12.54 22.81
CA VAL A 88 -0.93 11.10 22.61
C VAL A 88 -0.58 10.82 21.15
N TYR A 89 0.48 10.06 20.94
CA TYR A 89 0.96 9.61 19.64
C TYR A 89 0.97 8.09 19.58
N THR A 90 0.32 7.53 18.57
CA THR A 90 0.50 6.13 18.23
C THR A 90 1.83 5.97 17.50
N ASP A 91 2.61 5.01 17.91
CA ASP A 91 3.95 4.77 17.37
C ASP A 91 3.89 4.36 15.88
N PRO A 92 4.51 5.12 14.96
CA PRO A 92 4.56 4.75 13.54
C PRO A 92 5.40 3.49 13.27
N CYS A 93 6.25 3.10 14.22
CA CYS A 93 7.05 1.88 14.15
C CYS A 93 6.38 0.69 14.84
N ALA A 94 5.14 0.81 15.30
CA ALA A 94 4.44 -0.29 15.95
C ALA A 94 4.16 -1.44 14.97
N TYR A 95 4.39 -2.67 15.42
CA TYR A 95 4.18 -3.88 14.62
C TYR A 95 2.70 -4.31 14.51
N ARG A 96 1.87 -3.75 15.35
CA ARG A 96 0.40 -3.92 15.32
C ARG A 96 -0.26 -2.60 15.67
N ILE A 97 -1.38 -2.32 15.01
CA ILE A 97 -2.24 -1.19 15.36
C ILE A 97 -3.60 -1.71 15.78
N LEU A 98 -4.06 -1.26 16.94
CA LEU A 98 -5.35 -1.63 17.51
C LEU A 98 -6.31 -0.44 17.47
N GLY A 99 -7.61 -0.71 17.50
CA GLY A 99 -8.65 0.32 17.47
C GLY A 99 -9.04 0.78 16.07
N ARG A 100 -8.61 0.04 15.01
CA ARG A 100 -8.87 0.34 13.60
C ARG A 100 -9.44 -0.88 12.84
N GLU A 101 -10.30 -1.63 13.49
CA GLU A 101 -10.84 -2.89 12.96
C GLU A 101 -11.82 -2.69 11.80
N ARG A 102 -12.47 -1.51 11.73
CA ARG A 102 -13.50 -1.21 10.72
C ARG A 102 -12.99 -0.17 9.74
N PHE A 103 -12.94 -0.53 8.48
CA PHE A 103 -12.56 0.36 7.39
C PHE A 103 -13.50 1.58 7.30
N GLY A 104 -12.92 2.79 7.18
CA GLY A 104 -13.65 4.04 7.07
C GLY A 104 -14.36 4.49 8.36
N ALA A 105 -14.18 3.78 9.48
CA ALA A 105 -14.75 4.23 10.74
C ALA A 105 -14.02 5.44 11.28
N GLU A 106 -14.78 6.43 11.74
CA GLU A 106 -14.23 7.59 12.46
C GLU A 106 -13.48 7.13 13.72
N VAL A 107 -12.28 7.64 13.89
CA VAL A 107 -11.46 7.32 15.08
C VAL A 107 -12.09 7.90 16.36
N GLY A 108 -12.95 8.91 16.22
CA GLY A 108 -13.54 9.66 17.33
C GLY A 108 -12.51 10.59 18.00
N THR A 109 -12.94 11.28 19.05
CA THR A 109 -12.11 12.27 19.77
C THR A 109 -11.24 11.67 20.87
N ASN A 110 -11.38 10.37 21.15
CA ASN A 110 -10.58 9.71 22.19
C ASN A 110 -9.15 9.38 21.66
N PRO A 111 -8.11 10.10 22.10
CA PRO A 111 -6.74 9.89 21.62
C PRO A 111 -6.14 8.55 22.08
N HIS A 112 -6.78 7.89 23.06
CA HIS A 112 -6.34 6.61 23.60
C HIS A 112 -6.98 5.40 22.87
N LYS A 113 -7.79 5.61 21.83
CA LYS A 113 -8.49 4.54 21.13
C LYS A 113 -7.53 3.76 20.22
N VAL A 114 -6.69 4.45 19.47
CA VAL A 114 -5.69 3.83 18.59
C VAL A 114 -4.42 3.60 19.38
N ARG A 115 -3.85 2.40 19.31
CA ARG A 115 -2.69 2.00 20.11
C ARG A 115 -1.73 1.15 19.32
N GLY A 116 -0.46 1.27 19.67
CA GLY A 116 0.58 0.36 19.25
C GLY A 116 0.52 -0.98 19.99
N GLY A 117 0.84 -2.04 19.29
CA GLY A 117 1.03 -3.37 19.85
C GLY A 117 2.37 -3.96 19.44
N PHE A 118 2.73 -5.04 20.07
CA PHE A 118 4.03 -5.67 19.95
C PHE A 118 4.05 -6.77 18.89
N LEU A 119 5.24 -7.05 18.39
CA LEU A 119 5.52 -8.24 17.61
C LEU A 119 5.29 -9.48 18.46
N LYS A 120 4.65 -10.48 17.90
CA LYS A 120 4.43 -11.76 18.62
C LYS A 120 5.74 -12.53 18.70
N LYS A 121 6.00 -13.12 19.86
CA LYS A 121 7.14 -14.06 20.06
C LYS A 121 6.87 -15.44 19.42
N GLU A 122 5.62 -15.74 19.06
CA GLU A 122 5.26 -17.02 18.46
C GLU A 122 5.79 -17.11 17.04
N VAL A 123 6.52 -18.17 16.75
CA VAL A 123 7.07 -18.40 15.41
C VAL A 123 5.94 -18.88 14.50
N PHE A 124 5.77 -18.19 13.37
CA PHE A 124 4.85 -18.64 12.33
C PHE A 124 5.49 -19.81 11.57
N ASP A 125 4.73 -20.88 11.40
CA ASP A 125 5.20 -22.03 10.63
C ASP A 125 5.11 -21.75 9.12
N TRP A 126 6.21 -21.40 8.55
CA TRP A 126 6.36 -21.20 7.11
C TRP A 126 6.46 -22.51 6.33
N GLU A 127 6.62 -23.68 7.02
CA GLU A 127 6.89 -24.98 6.39
C GLU A 127 8.10 -24.90 5.42
N ASN A 128 7.88 -25.25 4.16
CA ASN A 128 8.89 -25.17 3.08
C ASN A 128 8.67 -23.96 2.17
N ASP A 129 8.20 -22.82 2.74
CA ASP A 129 7.95 -21.61 1.97
C ASP A 129 9.20 -21.16 1.19
N LYS A 130 9.02 -20.87 -0.08
CA LYS A 130 10.07 -20.38 -0.96
C LYS A 130 9.51 -19.27 -1.83
N ASN A 131 10.24 -18.16 -1.88
CA ASN A 131 10.00 -17.10 -2.84
C ASN A 131 9.97 -17.70 -4.27
N PRO A 132 8.89 -17.49 -5.05
CA PRO A 132 8.79 -17.95 -6.44
C PRO A 132 9.90 -17.40 -7.35
N ALA A 133 10.56 -16.30 -6.93
CA ALA A 133 11.68 -15.65 -7.60
C ALA A 133 11.43 -15.31 -9.09
N ILE A 134 10.19 -14.95 -9.43
CA ILE A 134 9.75 -14.65 -10.80
C ILE A 134 10.64 -13.55 -11.40
N PRO A 135 11.37 -13.80 -12.49
CA PRO A 135 12.14 -12.76 -13.14
C PRO A 135 11.21 -11.81 -13.93
N TYR A 136 11.63 -10.56 -14.11
CA TYR A 136 10.79 -9.57 -14.78
C TYR A 136 10.34 -9.94 -16.21
N HIS A 137 11.14 -10.72 -16.95
CA HIS A 137 10.78 -11.12 -18.31
C HIS A 137 9.71 -12.24 -18.37
N GLU A 138 9.43 -12.91 -17.27
CA GLU A 138 8.36 -13.90 -17.14
C GLU A 138 7.16 -13.36 -16.35
N MET A 139 7.28 -12.14 -15.77
CA MET A 139 6.29 -11.58 -14.88
C MET A 139 5.06 -11.11 -15.64
N ILE A 140 3.90 -11.53 -15.18
CA ILE A 140 2.59 -10.98 -15.54
C ILE A 140 2.00 -10.39 -14.25
N LEU A 141 2.03 -9.07 -14.17
CA LEU A 141 1.67 -8.32 -12.97
C LEU A 141 0.18 -8.02 -12.92
N TYR A 142 -0.46 -8.31 -11.80
CA TYR A 142 -1.88 -8.02 -11.56
C TYR A 142 -2.05 -7.14 -10.33
N LYS A 143 -2.38 -5.88 -10.56
CA LYS A 143 -2.48 -4.86 -9.52
C LYS A 143 -3.89 -4.79 -8.95
N LEU A 144 -4.04 -4.84 -7.64
CA LEU A 144 -5.33 -4.80 -6.98
C LEU A 144 -5.31 -4.12 -5.62
N HIS A 145 -6.48 -3.63 -5.22
CA HIS A 145 -6.75 -3.15 -3.87
C HIS A 145 -7.42 -4.23 -3.04
N VAL A 146 -6.86 -4.59 -1.87
CA VAL A 146 -7.32 -5.72 -1.04
C VAL A 146 -8.85 -5.69 -0.82
N ARG A 147 -9.35 -4.56 -0.34
CA ARG A 147 -10.78 -4.41 -0.06
C ARG A 147 -11.60 -4.29 -1.35
N GLY A 148 -11.21 -3.41 -2.27
CA GLY A 148 -11.98 -3.11 -3.46
C GLY A 148 -12.18 -4.32 -4.39
N TYR A 149 -11.20 -5.19 -4.46
CA TYR A 149 -11.23 -6.34 -5.37
C TYR A 149 -12.25 -7.41 -4.97
N THR A 150 -12.41 -7.68 -3.68
CA THR A 150 -13.27 -8.77 -3.20
C THR A 150 -14.62 -8.31 -2.66
N LYS A 151 -14.80 -7.02 -2.31
CA LYS A 151 -15.97 -6.54 -1.58
C LYS A 151 -17.29 -6.78 -2.30
N ALA A 152 -17.34 -6.52 -3.60
CA ALA A 152 -18.54 -6.75 -4.43
C ALA A 152 -18.57 -8.14 -5.09
N ASN A 153 -17.53 -8.94 -4.95
CA ASN A 153 -17.45 -10.26 -5.58
C ASN A 153 -18.44 -11.24 -4.91
N ARG A 154 -19.35 -11.79 -5.73
CA ARG A 154 -20.39 -12.70 -5.24
C ARG A 154 -19.92 -14.13 -5.02
N THR A 155 -18.79 -14.51 -5.60
CA THR A 155 -18.21 -15.87 -5.47
C THR A 155 -17.47 -16.07 -4.15
N ILE A 156 -17.03 -14.96 -3.51
CA ILE A 156 -16.33 -15.00 -2.22
C ILE A 156 -17.28 -15.43 -1.11
N THR A 157 -16.91 -16.48 -0.39
CA THR A 157 -17.66 -17.07 0.71
C THR A 157 -17.25 -16.55 2.07
N GLY A 158 -15.98 -16.18 2.23
CA GLY A 158 -15.40 -15.63 3.45
C GLY A 158 -15.70 -14.15 3.69
N THR A 159 -14.97 -13.56 4.61
CA THR A 159 -15.10 -12.13 4.96
C THR A 159 -14.56 -11.25 3.84
N LYS A 160 -15.43 -10.64 3.05
CA LYS A 160 -15.09 -9.82 1.90
C LYS A 160 -14.29 -8.59 2.29
N GLY A 161 -13.32 -8.22 1.46
CA GLY A 161 -12.45 -7.06 1.68
C GLY A 161 -11.25 -7.35 2.57
N THR A 162 -10.87 -8.62 2.71
CA THR A 162 -9.79 -9.08 3.59
C THR A 162 -8.75 -9.90 2.82
N PHE A 163 -7.59 -10.13 3.45
CA PHE A 163 -6.56 -11.02 2.89
C PHE A 163 -7.08 -12.44 2.74
N GLN A 164 -7.91 -12.93 3.69
CA GLN A 164 -8.56 -14.24 3.59
C GLN A 164 -9.45 -14.34 2.35
N ALA A 165 -10.18 -13.28 1.99
CA ALA A 165 -10.98 -13.27 0.76
C ALA A 165 -10.13 -13.29 -0.52
N LEU A 166 -8.92 -12.74 -0.48
CA LEU A 166 -7.98 -12.82 -1.60
C LEU A 166 -7.44 -14.24 -1.81
N GLU A 167 -7.33 -15.04 -0.76
CA GLU A 167 -6.93 -16.45 -0.88
C GLU A 167 -7.89 -17.24 -1.77
N GLU A 168 -9.19 -16.95 -1.72
CA GLU A 168 -10.21 -17.59 -2.57
C GLU A 168 -10.05 -17.24 -4.06
N MET A 169 -9.29 -16.19 -4.39
CA MET A 169 -9.03 -15.74 -5.77
C MET A 169 -7.79 -16.38 -6.39
N ILE A 170 -6.96 -17.08 -5.62
CA ILE A 170 -5.73 -17.70 -6.12
C ILE A 170 -5.98 -18.64 -7.32
N PRO A 171 -6.99 -19.53 -7.32
CA PRO A 171 -7.26 -20.38 -8.48
C PRO A 171 -7.61 -19.58 -9.73
N TYR A 172 -8.37 -18.48 -9.60
CA TYR A 172 -8.73 -17.60 -10.70
C TYR A 172 -7.50 -16.92 -11.31
N TRP A 173 -6.60 -16.40 -10.49
CA TRP A 173 -5.36 -15.80 -10.98
C TRP A 173 -4.47 -16.79 -11.72
N LYS A 174 -4.42 -18.03 -11.24
CA LYS A 174 -3.69 -19.11 -11.94
C LYS A 174 -4.32 -19.44 -13.31
N GLU A 175 -5.64 -19.49 -13.40
CA GLU A 175 -6.36 -19.71 -14.65
C GLU A 175 -6.10 -18.57 -15.65
N LEU A 176 -6.02 -17.33 -15.19
CA LEU A 176 -5.64 -16.17 -16.01
C LEU A 176 -4.15 -16.17 -16.44
N GLY A 177 -3.31 -17.05 -15.87
CA GLY A 177 -1.87 -17.03 -16.10
C GLY A 177 -1.11 -15.96 -15.34
N ILE A 178 -1.74 -15.32 -14.33
CA ILE A 178 -1.10 -14.34 -13.46
C ILE A 178 -0.10 -15.06 -12.53
N ASN A 179 1.11 -14.56 -12.47
CA ASN A 179 2.17 -15.09 -11.61
C ASN A 179 2.70 -14.08 -10.58
N THR A 180 2.25 -12.84 -10.61
CA THR A 180 2.64 -11.82 -9.64
C THR A 180 1.46 -10.92 -9.31
N ILE A 181 1.17 -10.78 -8.01
CA ILE A 181 0.15 -9.85 -7.50
C ILE A 181 0.83 -8.61 -6.96
N GLU A 182 0.34 -7.43 -7.35
CA GLU A 182 0.71 -6.16 -6.74
C GLU A 182 -0.43 -5.67 -5.85
N LEU A 183 -0.19 -5.63 -4.54
CA LEU A 183 -1.11 -5.08 -3.57
C LEU A 183 -0.93 -3.56 -3.45
N MET A 184 -1.98 -2.81 -3.68
CA MET A 184 -2.04 -1.41 -3.25
C MET A 184 -1.84 -1.35 -1.72
N PRO A 185 -1.52 -0.18 -1.12
CA PRO A 185 -1.09 -0.11 0.28
C PRO A 185 -1.86 -1.03 1.22
N ALA A 186 -1.15 -2.01 1.77
CA ALA A 186 -1.68 -3.05 2.65
C ALA A 186 -1.11 -2.98 4.08
N TYR A 187 -0.20 -2.02 4.34
CA TYR A 187 0.20 -1.62 5.68
C TYR A 187 -0.89 -0.74 6.33
N GLU A 188 -0.83 -0.54 7.64
CA GLU A 188 -1.83 0.28 8.34
C GLU A 188 -1.66 1.77 8.01
N PHE A 189 -2.73 2.43 7.59
CA PHE A 189 -2.79 3.86 7.30
C PHE A 189 -4.07 4.50 7.84
N MET A 190 -4.09 5.82 7.95
CA MET A 190 -5.26 6.58 8.41
C MET A 190 -6.29 6.67 7.28
N GLU A 191 -7.48 6.10 7.48
CA GLU A 191 -8.58 6.11 6.51
C GLU A 191 -9.47 7.34 6.64
N SER A 192 -9.65 7.81 7.87
CA SER A 192 -10.49 8.95 8.21
C SER A 192 -9.82 9.78 9.29
N GLY A 193 -10.08 11.07 9.31
CA GLY A 193 -9.56 12.00 10.30
C GLY A 193 -8.49 12.94 9.72
N THR A 194 -8.31 14.07 10.38
CA THR A 194 -7.27 15.05 10.09
C THR A 194 -5.95 14.57 10.69
N CYS A 195 -5.03 14.15 9.86
CA CYS A 195 -3.63 14.09 10.28
C CYS A 195 -3.10 15.54 10.28
N LYS A 196 -3.02 16.17 11.44
CA LYS A 196 -2.64 17.59 11.57
C LYS A 196 -1.12 17.83 11.64
N ASN A 197 -0.29 16.91 11.19
CA ASN A 197 1.13 16.90 11.54
C ASN A 197 2.12 17.24 10.42
N SER A 198 1.68 17.66 9.23
CA SER A 198 2.63 18.09 8.19
C SER A 198 2.14 19.28 7.36
N GLU A 199 3.08 20.07 6.79
CA GLU A 199 2.75 21.22 5.94
C GLU A 199 2.20 20.79 4.56
N SER A 200 2.62 19.65 4.05
CA SER A 200 2.05 19.05 2.83
C SER A 200 0.61 18.55 3.04
N GLU A 201 0.26 18.13 4.26
CA GLU A 201 -1.10 17.80 4.67
C GLU A 201 -2.01 19.05 4.74
N LYS A 202 -1.46 20.25 4.93
CA LYS A 202 -2.26 21.49 4.87
C LYS A 202 -2.88 21.69 3.48
N MET A 203 -2.19 21.34 2.40
CA MET A 203 -2.76 21.47 1.04
C MET A 203 -3.88 20.45 0.75
N VAL A 204 -3.86 19.29 1.40
CA VAL A 204 -4.90 18.25 1.26
C VAL A 204 -5.96 18.34 2.35
N SER A 205 -5.62 18.83 3.57
CA SER A 205 -6.46 18.70 4.77
C SER A 205 -7.42 19.86 5.05
N GLU A 206 -7.13 21.09 4.65
CA GLU A 206 -7.96 22.23 5.07
C GLU A 206 -9.32 22.35 4.36
N LYS A 207 -9.51 21.72 3.21
CA LYS A 207 -10.78 21.71 2.47
C LYS A 207 -11.55 20.38 2.48
N HIS A 208 -10.95 19.29 3.00
CA HIS A 208 -11.43 17.95 2.66
C HIS A 208 -11.83 17.02 3.82
N THR A 209 -12.03 17.48 5.03
CA THR A 209 -11.94 16.64 6.23
C THR A 209 -13.23 16.16 6.87
N GLN A 210 -14.41 16.55 6.41
CA GLN A 210 -15.66 16.00 6.97
C GLN A 210 -16.21 14.86 6.12
N GLY A 211 -16.13 13.64 6.64
CA GLY A 211 -16.79 12.46 6.06
C GLY A 211 -16.04 11.75 4.93
N ARG A 212 -14.80 12.08 4.67
CA ARG A 212 -14.01 11.53 3.56
C ARG A 212 -13.15 10.35 4.00
N VAL A 213 -13.09 9.29 3.19
CA VAL A 213 -12.29 8.10 3.44
C VAL A 213 -11.13 8.07 2.44
N ASN A 214 -9.89 8.04 2.95
CA ASN A 214 -8.74 7.69 2.12
C ASN A 214 -8.82 6.21 1.77
N PHE A 215 -9.30 5.92 0.57
CA PHE A 215 -9.55 4.54 0.15
C PHE A 215 -8.26 3.82 -0.26
N TRP A 216 -7.34 4.51 -0.94
CA TRP A 216 -6.14 3.91 -1.52
C TRP A 216 -4.96 3.78 -0.57
N GLY A 217 -4.86 4.65 0.45
CA GLY A 217 -3.79 4.58 1.43
C GLY A 217 -2.48 5.28 1.06
N TYR A 218 -2.46 6.14 0.03
CA TYR A 218 -1.26 6.91 -0.34
C TYR A 218 -1.06 8.09 0.59
N MET A 219 -0.72 7.80 1.83
CA MET A 219 -0.40 8.77 2.86
C MET A 219 0.53 8.18 3.90
N TYR A 220 1.01 9.02 4.83
CA TYR A 220 1.77 8.57 5.98
C TYR A 220 1.05 7.46 6.74
N GLY A 221 1.77 6.42 7.12
CA GLY A 221 1.19 5.24 7.75
C GLY A 221 2.06 4.62 8.85
N TYR A 222 1.55 3.53 9.40
CA TYR A 222 2.23 2.68 10.37
C TYR A 222 2.88 1.53 9.59
N TYR A 223 4.06 1.80 9.07
CA TYR A 223 4.69 1.02 8.01
C TYR A 223 5.09 -0.41 8.39
N PHE A 224 5.05 -0.79 9.67
CA PHE A 224 5.42 -2.14 10.14
C PHE A 224 4.22 -3.03 10.44
N ALA A 225 3.01 -2.51 10.37
CA ALA A 225 1.79 -3.23 10.72
C ALA A 225 0.95 -3.54 9.47
N PRO A 226 0.46 -4.78 9.28
CA PRO A 226 -0.57 -5.08 8.30
C PRO A 226 -1.85 -4.32 8.62
N LYS A 227 -2.57 -3.90 7.58
CA LYS A 227 -3.80 -3.13 7.76
C LYS A 227 -4.88 -3.94 8.47
N ARG A 228 -5.22 -3.52 9.69
CA ARG A 228 -6.16 -4.23 10.56
C ARG A 228 -7.54 -4.41 9.93
N SER A 229 -8.04 -3.40 9.24
CA SER A 229 -9.37 -3.45 8.60
C SER A 229 -9.41 -4.31 7.32
N TYR A 230 -8.27 -4.84 6.86
CA TYR A 230 -8.18 -5.83 5.79
C TYR A 230 -8.05 -7.27 6.31
N CYS A 231 -8.31 -7.48 7.60
CA CYS A 231 -8.23 -8.79 8.21
C CYS A 231 -9.60 -9.28 8.65
N ALA A 232 -9.87 -10.55 8.40
CA ALA A 232 -11.06 -11.26 8.88
C ALA A 232 -10.94 -11.66 10.35
N THR A 233 -9.72 -11.88 10.81
CA THR A 233 -9.42 -12.39 12.16
C THR A 233 -8.82 -11.29 13.05
N ASP A 234 -8.71 -11.56 14.35
CA ASP A 234 -8.02 -10.66 15.30
C ASP A 234 -6.50 -10.79 15.26
N ASP A 235 -5.96 -11.52 14.29
CA ASP A 235 -4.54 -11.76 14.11
C ASP A 235 -4.05 -11.32 12.71
N PRO A 236 -3.84 -10.02 12.49
CA PRO A 236 -3.40 -9.48 11.20
C PRO A 236 -2.09 -10.08 10.70
N GLU A 237 -1.18 -10.34 11.63
CA GLU A 237 0.14 -10.92 11.35
C GLU A 237 0.01 -12.32 10.76
N LYS A 238 -0.73 -13.19 11.45
CA LYS A 238 -0.96 -14.56 11.00
C LYS A 238 -1.72 -14.60 9.68
N GLU A 239 -2.75 -13.76 9.52
CA GLU A 239 -3.58 -13.75 8.33
C GLU A 239 -2.77 -13.32 7.11
N PHE A 240 -1.98 -12.24 7.21
CA PHE A 240 -1.14 -11.80 6.10
C PHE A 240 -0.06 -12.85 5.75
N LYS A 241 0.61 -13.44 6.74
CA LYS A 241 1.60 -14.52 6.52
C LYS A 241 0.96 -15.74 5.84
N THR A 242 -0.25 -16.11 6.24
CA THR A 242 -0.98 -17.23 5.62
C THR A 242 -1.29 -16.92 4.15
N PHE A 243 -1.71 -15.70 3.85
CA PHE A 243 -1.97 -15.27 2.48
C PHE A 243 -0.69 -15.35 1.62
N ILE A 244 0.44 -14.81 2.08
CA ILE A 244 1.71 -14.89 1.35
C ILE A 244 2.14 -16.35 1.13
N LYS A 245 2.11 -17.18 2.18
CA LYS A 245 2.43 -18.61 2.08
C LYS A 245 1.59 -19.33 1.00
N LYS A 246 0.28 -19.04 0.94
CA LYS A 246 -0.61 -19.62 -0.09
C LYS A 246 -0.33 -19.11 -1.49
N LEU A 247 0.06 -17.85 -1.65
CA LEU A 247 0.52 -17.32 -2.93
C LEU A 247 1.77 -18.08 -3.42
N HIS A 248 2.77 -18.22 -2.55
CA HIS A 248 4.02 -18.94 -2.89
C HIS A 248 3.77 -20.41 -3.23
N GLN A 249 2.90 -21.10 -2.47
CA GLN A 249 2.48 -22.46 -2.78
C GLN A 249 1.80 -22.58 -4.15
N ALA A 250 1.15 -21.51 -4.60
CA ALA A 250 0.56 -21.45 -5.94
C ALA A 250 1.54 -21.01 -7.04
N GLY A 251 2.80 -20.67 -6.70
CA GLY A 251 3.79 -20.13 -7.61
C GLY A 251 3.55 -18.66 -7.99
N ILE A 252 2.89 -17.89 -7.13
CA ILE A 252 2.56 -16.49 -7.34
C ILE A 252 3.39 -15.63 -6.39
N ALA A 253 4.11 -14.64 -6.91
CA ALA A 253 4.87 -13.67 -6.14
C ALA A 253 3.95 -12.53 -5.65
N CYS A 254 4.34 -11.89 -4.55
CA CYS A 254 3.65 -10.72 -3.99
C CYS A 254 4.53 -9.49 -3.99
N ILE A 255 4.10 -8.46 -4.69
CA ILE A 255 4.66 -7.11 -4.63
C ILE A 255 3.73 -6.26 -3.77
N MET A 256 4.28 -5.39 -2.92
CA MET A 256 3.49 -4.47 -2.13
C MET A 256 3.82 -3.01 -2.44
N GLU A 257 2.81 -2.19 -2.67
CA GLU A 257 3.00 -0.74 -2.77
C GLU A 257 3.29 -0.15 -1.39
N MET A 258 4.34 0.65 -1.33
CA MET A 258 4.75 1.38 -0.13
C MET A 258 4.87 2.86 -0.47
N TYR A 259 3.98 3.67 0.09
CA TYR A 259 4.02 5.12 -0.08
C TYR A 259 4.71 5.75 1.13
N PHE A 260 5.86 6.37 0.89
CA PHE A 260 6.61 7.11 1.91
C PHE A 260 6.47 8.61 1.65
N SER A 261 5.74 9.29 2.52
CA SER A 261 5.62 10.75 2.44
C SER A 261 6.97 11.43 2.71
N ARG A 262 7.10 12.68 2.30
CA ARG A 262 8.35 13.46 2.45
C ARG A 262 8.83 13.56 3.90
N GLU A 263 7.92 13.49 4.85
CA GLU A 263 8.21 13.54 6.30
C GLU A 263 8.70 12.20 6.85
N CYS A 264 8.61 11.13 6.09
CA CYS A 264 9.07 9.82 6.53
C CYS A 264 10.61 9.80 6.63
N ASN A 265 11.13 9.38 7.77
CA ASN A 265 12.56 9.18 7.93
C ASN A 265 13.03 8.07 6.96
N PRO A 266 14.02 8.33 6.06
CA PRO A 266 14.49 7.36 5.07
C PRO A 266 15.00 6.05 5.67
N VAL A 267 15.57 6.09 6.87
CA VAL A 267 16.03 4.88 7.59
C VAL A 267 14.84 4.05 8.05
N THR A 268 13.76 4.70 8.50
CA THR A 268 12.50 4.02 8.86
C THR A 268 11.87 3.36 7.61
N ALA A 269 11.86 4.05 6.48
CA ALA A 269 11.38 3.49 5.21
C ALA A 269 12.19 2.26 4.78
N LEU A 270 13.52 2.35 4.79
CA LEU A 270 14.40 1.21 4.48
C LEU A 270 14.12 0.02 5.41
N ARG A 271 14.06 0.27 6.72
CA ARG A 271 13.78 -0.78 7.72
C ARG A 271 12.39 -1.41 7.54
N ALA A 272 11.39 -0.63 7.16
CA ALA A 272 10.06 -1.17 6.87
C ALA A 272 10.13 -2.17 5.70
N LEU A 273 10.79 -1.82 4.59
CA LEU A 273 10.95 -2.74 3.45
C LEU A 273 11.73 -4.01 3.83
N GLN A 274 12.83 -3.88 4.57
CA GLN A 274 13.59 -5.02 5.09
C GLN A 274 12.70 -5.90 5.98
N PHE A 275 11.90 -5.29 6.86
CA PHE A 275 11.00 -6.01 7.75
C PHE A 275 9.92 -6.80 6.97
N TRP A 276 9.26 -6.19 6.00
CA TRP A 276 8.25 -6.87 5.18
C TRP A 276 8.86 -8.01 4.38
N LYS A 277 10.06 -7.84 3.85
CA LYS A 277 10.79 -8.92 3.16
C LYS A 277 11.13 -10.09 4.10
N LEU A 278 11.78 -9.79 5.24
CA LEU A 278 12.32 -10.81 6.11
C LEU A 278 11.28 -11.47 7.01
N TYR A 279 10.24 -10.73 7.39
CA TYR A 279 9.26 -11.19 8.37
C TYR A 279 7.95 -11.66 7.74
N TYR A 280 7.55 -11.03 6.64
CA TYR A 280 6.33 -11.38 5.91
C TYR A 280 6.60 -12.06 4.57
N HIS A 281 7.85 -12.26 4.17
CA HIS A 281 8.27 -12.87 2.91
C HIS A 281 7.70 -12.18 1.66
N VAL A 282 7.51 -10.87 1.70
CA VAL A 282 7.10 -10.10 0.52
C VAL A 282 8.22 -10.08 -0.51
N ASP A 283 7.92 -10.39 -1.77
CA ASP A 283 8.89 -10.63 -2.84
C ASP A 283 9.45 -9.35 -3.47
N GLY A 284 8.71 -8.26 -3.35
CA GLY A 284 9.14 -6.97 -3.89
C GLY A 284 8.27 -5.81 -3.47
N PHE A 285 8.69 -4.62 -3.89
CA PHE A 285 8.03 -3.38 -3.50
C PHE A 285 7.90 -2.41 -4.67
N HIS A 286 6.73 -1.83 -4.83
CA HIS A 286 6.54 -0.64 -5.63
C HIS A 286 6.60 0.57 -4.69
N VAL A 287 7.70 1.32 -4.78
CA VAL A 287 8.00 2.42 -3.87
C VAL A 287 7.53 3.73 -4.46
N LEU A 288 6.70 4.43 -3.71
CA LEU A 288 6.05 5.68 -4.07
C LEU A 288 6.37 6.78 -3.05
N GLY A 289 6.20 8.03 -3.46
CA GLY A 289 6.46 9.19 -2.61
C GLY A 289 7.93 9.60 -2.55
N GLU A 290 8.23 10.65 -1.80
CA GLU A 290 9.54 11.32 -1.77
C GLU A 290 10.34 11.01 -0.49
N GLY A 291 9.78 10.21 0.43
CA GLY A 291 10.37 9.95 1.75
C GLY A 291 11.61 9.06 1.74
N VAL A 292 11.91 8.40 0.61
CA VAL A 292 13.10 7.56 0.49
C VAL A 292 13.64 7.60 -0.94
N SER A 293 14.95 7.69 -1.08
CA SER A 293 15.57 7.69 -2.41
C SER A 293 15.73 6.27 -2.96
N ALA A 294 15.47 6.10 -4.25
CA ALA A 294 15.71 4.84 -4.95
C ALA A 294 17.15 4.37 -4.78
N LYS A 295 18.13 5.28 -4.78
CA LYS A 295 19.55 4.98 -4.56
C LYS A 295 19.79 4.24 -3.25
N LEU A 296 19.21 4.71 -2.14
CA LEU A 296 19.38 4.05 -0.84
C LEU A 296 18.90 2.60 -0.89
N LEU A 297 17.74 2.36 -1.48
CA LEU A 297 17.13 1.03 -1.57
C LEU A 297 17.88 0.10 -2.52
N MET A 298 18.30 0.61 -3.69
CA MET A 298 19.06 -0.18 -4.67
C MET A 298 20.44 -0.63 -4.17
N HIS A 299 21.01 0.09 -3.17
CA HIS A 299 22.32 -0.23 -2.61
C HIS A 299 22.26 -1.01 -1.29
N ASP A 300 21.06 -1.25 -0.75
CA ASP A 300 20.90 -2.06 0.45
C ASP A 300 21.20 -3.54 0.20
N GLY A 301 21.94 -4.16 1.11
CA GLY A 301 22.36 -5.55 0.99
C GLY A 301 21.22 -6.54 1.18
N VAL A 302 20.25 -6.23 2.07
CA VAL A 302 19.08 -7.08 2.33
C VAL A 302 18.12 -7.06 1.15
N LEU A 303 17.98 -5.90 0.48
CA LEU A 303 17.08 -5.74 -0.68
C LEU A 303 17.72 -6.08 -2.03
N SER A 304 18.98 -6.58 -2.06
CA SER A 304 19.77 -6.76 -3.29
C SER A 304 19.19 -7.74 -4.32
N ASP A 305 18.34 -8.66 -3.91
CA ASP A 305 17.62 -9.64 -4.73
C ASP A 305 16.09 -9.39 -4.79
N THR A 306 15.64 -8.31 -4.15
CA THR A 306 14.23 -7.92 -4.10
C THR A 306 13.80 -7.22 -5.39
N ARG A 307 12.59 -7.48 -5.87
CA ARG A 307 12.01 -6.74 -7.00
C ARG A 307 11.59 -5.35 -6.53
N LEU A 308 12.30 -4.31 -6.98
CA LEU A 308 12.02 -2.92 -6.66
C LEU A 308 11.48 -2.19 -7.89
N MET A 309 10.34 -1.53 -7.73
CA MET A 309 9.64 -0.81 -8.78
C MET A 309 9.52 0.65 -8.39
N PHE A 310 9.79 1.56 -9.33
CA PHE A 310 9.75 3.01 -9.13
C PHE A 310 9.12 3.68 -10.34
N HIS A 311 8.62 4.91 -10.15
CA HIS A 311 8.23 5.78 -11.26
C HIS A 311 9.44 6.44 -11.92
N ASP A 312 10.41 6.87 -11.09
CA ASP A 312 11.61 7.55 -11.57
C ASP A 312 12.83 7.19 -10.72
N PHE A 313 14.00 7.15 -11.35
CA PHE A 313 15.30 6.93 -10.72
C PHE A 313 16.43 7.27 -11.69
N ASP A 314 17.62 7.55 -11.16
CA ASP A 314 18.83 7.74 -11.93
C ASP A 314 19.40 6.37 -12.35
N GLU A 315 19.38 6.09 -13.65
CA GLU A 315 19.88 4.83 -14.22
C GLU A 315 21.36 4.57 -13.93
N SER A 316 22.16 5.63 -13.76
CA SER A 316 23.59 5.52 -13.45
C SER A 316 23.86 4.85 -12.08
N GLN A 317 22.85 4.85 -11.21
CA GLN A 317 22.92 4.30 -9.86
C GLN A 317 22.59 2.81 -9.78
N ILE A 318 22.09 2.20 -10.87
CA ILE A 318 21.76 0.79 -10.90
C ILE A 318 23.05 -0.04 -10.90
N ARG A 319 23.14 -0.96 -9.93
CA ARG A 319 24.24 -1.95 -9.94
C ARG A 319 24.05 -2.89 -11.12
N LYS A 320 25.04 -2.92 -12.03
CA LYS A 320 25.04 -3.84 -13.17
C LYS A 320 25.02 -5.29 -12.67
N LYS A 321 24.03 -6.04 -13.06
CA LYS A 321 23.95 -7.49 -12.84
C LYS A 321 24.70 -8.22 -13.97
N LYS A 322 25.16 -9.43 -13.70
CA LYS A 322 25.93 -10.23 -14.68
C LYS A 322 25.07 -10.67 -15.86
N LYS A 323 23.78 -10.90 -15.63
CA LYS A 323 22.82 -11.35 -16.64
C LYS A 323 21.59 -10.44 -16.69
N PRO A 324 21.01 -10.22 -17.87
CA PRO A 324 19.76 -9.46 -18.01
C PRO A 324 18.58 -10.06 -17.23
N GLU A 325 18.59 -11.37 -17.02
CA GLU A 325 17.57 -12.11 -16.26
C GLU A 325 17.58 -11.74 -14.78
N ASP A 326 18.70 -11.27 -14.25
CA ASP A 326 18.89 -10.91 -12.85
C ASP A 326 18.43 -9.47 -12.52
N LYS A 327 17.72 -8.78 -13.44
CA LYS A 327 17.18 -7.44 -13.17
C LYS A 327 16.34 -7.45 -11.89
N CYS A 328 16.66 -6.53 -10.95
CA CYS A 328 15.90 -6.36 -9.73
C CYS A 328 15.12 -5.02 -9.70
N ILE A 329 15.39 -4.12 -10.65
CA ILE A 329 14.81 -2.79 -10.73
C ILE A 329 13.86 -2.72 -11.92
N ALA A 330 12.70 -2.08 -11.74
CA ALA A 330 11.78 -1.78 -12.82
C ALA A 330 11.26 -0.35 -12.74
N GLN A 331 10.94 0.20 -13.91
CA GLN A 331 10.31 1.51 -14.06
C GLN A 331 8.85 1.34 -14.49
N TYR A 332 7.93 1.95 -13.77
CA TYR A 332 6.57 2.17 -14.26
C TYR A 332 6.58 3.14 -15.43
N ASN A 333 5.85 2.81 -16.50
CA ASN A 333 5.89 3.53 -17.77
C ASN A 333 4.56 4.25 -18.08
N PRO A 334 4.32 5.43 -17.48
CA PRO A 334 3.10 6.20 -17.78
C PRO A 334 3.02 6.64 -19.24
N GLY A 335 4.18 6.82 -19.91
CA GLY A 335 4.23 7.14 -21.34
C GLY A 335 3.60 6.04 -22.20
N PHE A 336 3.74 4.78 -21.81
CA PHE A 336 3.06 3.68 -22.51
C PHE A 336 1.54 3.88 -22.49
N LEU A 337 0.94 4.13 -21.33
CA LEU A 337 -0.49 4.39 -21.20
C LEU A 337 -0.92 5.55 -22.11
N GLN A 338 -0.23 6.68 -22.05
CA GLN A 338 -0.59 7.90 -22.76
C GLN A 338 -0.50 7.70 -24.28
N ASP A 339 0.63 7.23 -24.78
CA ASP A 339 0.88 7.14 -26.21
C ASP A 339 0.14 5.96 -26.85
N MET A 340 0.04 4.81 -26.16
CA MET A 340 -0.70 3.67 -26.69
C MET A 340 -2.22 3.89 -26.72
N ARG A 341 -2.78 4.63 -25.75
CA ARG A 341 -4.18 5.07 -25.81
C ARG A 341 -4.43 6.04 -26.97
N ARG A 342 -3.50 6.98 -27.22
CA ARG A 342 -3.55 7.90 -28.36
C ARG A 342 -3.44 7.14 -29.69
N PHE A 343 -2.55 6.18 -29.78
CA PHE A 343 -2.43 5.30 -30.94
C PHE A 343 -3.73 4.49 -31.16
N LEU A 344 -4.28 3.90 -30.09
CA LEU A 344 -5.49 3.09 -30.15
C LEU A 344 -6.72 3.85 -30.64
N LYS A 345 -6.85 5.13 -30.29
CA LYS A 345 -7.93 6.01 -30.78
C LYS A 345 -7.63 6.70 -32.10
N SER A 346 -6.49 6.38 -32.73
CA SER A 346 -6.03 6.87 -34.04
C SER A 346 -5.70 8.37 -34.07
N ASP A 347 -5.06 8.90 -33.01
CA ASP A 347 -4.47 10.24 -33.05
C ASP A 347 -3.35 10.27 -34.11
N GLU A 348 -3.15 11.42 -34.74
CA GLU A 348 -2.13 11.64 -35.74
C GLU A 348 -0.72 11.48 -35.13
N ASP A 349 0.24 11.07 -35.96
CA ASP A 349 1.70 10.95 -35.66
C ASP A 349 2.08 10.01 -34.51
N MET A 350 1.22 9.05 -34.13
CA MET A 350 1.47 8.15 -33.01
C MET A 350 2.24 6.87 -33.38
N VAL A 351 2.49 6.60 -34.66
CA VAL A 351 3.15 5.33 -35.10
C VAL A 351 4.56 5.19 -34.53
N SER A 352 5.36 6.26 -34.55
CA SER A 352 6.72 6.24 -34.03
C SER A 352 6.77 6.05 -32.52
N ALA A 353 5.86 6.70 -31.78
CA ALA A 353 5.74 6.54 -30.33
C ALA A 353 5.28 5.11 -29.97
N ALA A 354 4.29 4.58 -30.67
CA ALA A 354 3.85 3.19 -30.48
C ALA A 354 4.97 2.19 -30.75
N ALA A 355 5.69 2.34 -31.86
CA ALA A 355 6.83 1.49 -32.19
C ALA A 355 7.97 1.57 -31.17
N TYR A 356 8.19 2.74 -30.57
CA TYR A 356 9.15 2.92 -29.47
C TYR A 356 8.70 2.12 -28.25
N HIS A 357 7.46 2.30 -27.79
CA HIS A 357 6.95 1.63 -26.59
C HIS A 357 6.87 0.11 -26.73
N ILE A 358 6.48 -0.41 -27.91
CA ILE A 358 6.43 -1.85 -28.16
C ILE A 358 7.83 -2.50 -28.01
N ARG A 359 8.91 -1.79 -28.39
CA ARG A 359 10.28 -2.30 -28.38
C ARG A 359 11.10 -1.93 -27.15
N ARG A 360 10.56 -1.07 -26.27
CA ARG A 360 11.33 -0.55 -25.13
C ARG A 360 11.66 -1.66 -24.13
N ASN A 361 12.92 -2.06 -24.08
CA ASN A 361 13.44 -3.06 -23.14
C ASN A 361 14.89 -2.73 -22.75
N PRO A 362 15.12 -1.78 -21.82
CA PRO A 362 16.46 -1.43 -21.36
C PRO A 362 17.22 -2.63 -20.80
N ASN A 363 18.55 -2.68 -20.97
CA ASN A 363 19.37 -3.81 -20.55
C ASN A 363 19.50 -3.97 -19.02
N ILE A 364 19.44 -2.85 -18.26
CA ILE A 364 19.79 -2.82 -16.82
C ILE A 364 18.58 -2.77 -15.89
N TYR A 365 17.40 -2.45 -16.40
CA TYR A 365 16.14 -2.45 -15.64
C TYR A 365 15.00 -2.97 -16.51
N ALA A 366 13.90 -3.32 -15.89
CA ALA A 366 12.67 -3.69 -16.58
C ALA A 366 11.74 -2.48 -16.72
N VAL A 367 10.79 -2.58 -17.65
CA VAL A 367 9.76 -1.56 -17.88
C VAL A 367 8.40 -2.19 -17.66
N ILE A 368 7.55 -1.58 -16.84
CA ILE A 368 6.19 -2.05 -16.58
C ILE A 368 5.22 -1.26 -17.43
N ASN A 369 4.58 -1.97 -18.37
CA ASN A 369 3.64 -1.41 -19.32
C ASN A 369 2.20 -1.67 -18.91
N TYR A 370 1.34 -0.66 -19.02
CA TYR A 370 -0.07 -0.75 -18.65
C TYR A 370 -0.95 0.20 -19.44
N MET A 371 -2.21 -0.16 -19.63
CA MET A 371 -3.22 0.67 -20.30
C MET A 371 -4.21 1.29 -19.32
N ALA A 372 -4.30 0.78 -18.10
CA ALA A 372 -5.14 1.31 -17.02
C ALA A 372 -4.48 1.07 -15.67
N CYS A 373 -4.76 1.92 -14.70
CA CYS A 373 -4.35 1.77 -13.30
C CYS A 373 -5.41 2.38 -12.38
N GLN A 374 -5.16 2.42 -11.08
CA GLN A 374 -6.08 3.02 -10.10
C GLN A 374 -6.30 4.53 -10.32
N ASP A 375 -5.28 5.22 -10.84
CA ASP A 375 -5.31 6.65 -11.14
C ASP A 375 -5.66 6.84 -12.63
N GLY A 376 -6.87 7.26 -12.89
CA GLY A 376 -7.40 7.43 -14.24
C GLY A 376 -8.56 6.47 -14.58
N PHE A 377 -8.89 6.38 -15.87
CA PHE A 377 -9.93 5.48 -16.36
C PHE A 377 -9.48 4.03 -16.35
N THR A 378 -10.37 3.13 -15.94
CA THR A 378 -10.26 1.69 -16.19
C THR A 378 -10.22 1.41 -17.70
N MET A 379 -9.87 0.19 -18.09
CA MET A 379 -9.84 -0.18 -19.51
C MET A 379 -11.23 -0.09 -20.16
N ASN A 380 -12.28 -0.39 -19.41
CA ASN A 380 -13.65 -0.21 -19.89
C ASN A 380 -14.07 1.27 -19.97
N ASP A 381 -13.67 2.07 -19.00
CA ASP A 381 -14.03 3.49 -18.97
C ASP A 381 -13.30 4.28 -20.08
N MET A 382 -12.08 3.92 -20.44
CA MET A 382 -11.33 4.58 -21.53
C MET A 382 -11.98 4.42 -22.91
N VAL A 383 -12.84 3.41 -23.11
CA VAL A 383 -13.59 3.19 -24.35
C VAL A 383 -15.06 3.60 -24.23
N THR A 384 -15.47 4.08 -23.05
CA THR A 384 -16.86 4.40 -22.73
C THR A 384 -17.08 5.88 -22.49
N TYR A 385 -16.04 6.60 -21.99
CA TYR A 385 -16.16 8.00 -21.61
C TYR A 385 -15.03 8.83 -22.24
N ASN A 386 -15.39 10.02 -22.76
CA ASN A 386 -14.39 11.03 -23.12
C ASN A 386 -14.10 11.98 -21.97
N TYR A 387 -15.12 12.26 -21.16
CA TYR A 387 -15.05 13.21 -20.06
C TYR A 387 -15.05 12.48 -18.72
N ARG A 388 -14.39 13.07 -17.72
CA ARG A 388 -14.46 12.57 -16.35
C ARG A 388 -15.83 12.84 -15.75
N HIS A 389 -16.30 11.91 -14.93
CA HIS A 389 -17.54 11.97 -14.18
C HIS A 389 -17.23 11.77 -12.68
N ASN A 390 -16.59 12.79 -12.09
CA ASN A 390 -16.12 12.75 -10.70
C ASN A 390 -17.09 13.44 -9.72
N GLU A 391 -18.34 13.69 -10.11
CA GLU A 391 -19.35 14.38 -9.30
C GLU A 391 -19.54 13.71 -7.92
N ALA A 392 -19.43 12.38 -7.88
CA ALA A 392 -19.51 11.61 -6.63
C ALA A 392 -18.38 11.93 -5.64
N ASN A 393 -17.28 12.51 -6.12
CA ASN A 393 -16.15 12.93 -5.28
C ASN A 393 -16.39 14.26 -4.57
N GLN A 394 -17.49 14.98 -4.90
CA GLN A 394 -17.85 16.27 -4.29
C GLN A 394 -16.80 17.38 -4.44
N GLU A 395 -16.03 17.34 -5.52
CA GLU A 395 -15.03 18.34 -5.91
C GLU A 395 -15.48 19.14 -7.14
N ASN A 396 -16.80 19.21 -7.38
CA ASN A 396 -17.39 19.88 -8.54
C ASN A 396 -16.77 19.40 -9.88
N ASN A 397 -16.37 18.12 -9.94
CA ASN A 397 -15.71 17.51 -11.11
C ASN A 397 -14.40 18.21 -11.53
N HIS A 398 -13.70 18.86 -10.57
CA HIS A 398 -12.40 19.53 -10.83
C HIS A 398 -11.18 18.63 -10.51
N ASP A 399 -11.38 17.57 -9.75
CA ASP A 399 -10.36 16.59 -9.36
C ASP A 399 -10.02 15.60 -10.49
N GLY A 400 -8.88 14.93 -10.35
CA GLY A 400 -8.37 13.97 -11.33
C GLY A 400 -7.85 14.63 -12.62
N SER A 401 -7.36 13.79 -13.53
CA SER A 401 -6.83 14.26 -14.82
C SER A 401 -7.91 14.91 -15.68
N SER A 402 -7.60 16.06 -16.28
CA SER A 402 -8.49 16.70 -17.25
C SER A 402 -8.50 16.01 -18.62
N TYR A 403 -7.46 15.20 -18.92
CA TYR A 403 -7.32 14.49 -20.18
C TYR A 403 -6.98 13.01 -19.96
N ASN A 404 -7.88 12.13 -20.40
CA ASN A 404 -7.79 10.69 -20.11
C ASN A 404 -7.24 9.86 -21.27
N TYR A 405 -6.90 10.49 -22.41
CA TYR A 405 -6.47 9.78 -23.64
C TYR A 405 -7.49 8.71 -24.09
N SER A 406 -8.78 8.97 -23.86
CA SER A 406 -9.88 8.04 -24.06
C SER A 406 -10.66 8.33 -25.33
N TRP A 407 -11.48 7.36 -25.76
CA TRP A 407 -12.43 7.50 -26.85
C TRP A 407 -13.71 6.71 -26.55
N ASN A 408 -14.85 7.39 -26.42
CA ASN A 408 -16.14 6.80 -26.07
C ASN A 408 -16.78 5.95 -27.19
N CYS A 409 -16.08 5.74 -28.30
CA CYS A 409 -16.57 5.02 -29.48
C CYS A 409 -17.87 5.60 -30.07
N GLY A 410 -18.05 6.93 -29.94
CA GLY A 410 -19.18 7.67 -30.54
C GLY A 410 -20.40 7.86 -29.63
N VAL A 411 -20.36 7.35 -28.38
CA VAL A 411 -21.47 7.55 -27.41
C VAL A 411 -20.86 7.70 -26.01
N GLU A 412 -21.13 8.82 -25.36
CA GLU A 412 -20.69 9.04 -23.95
C GLU A 412 -21.53 8.16 -23.02
N GLY A 413 -20.83 7.41 -22.16
CA GLY A 413 -21.47 6.51 -21.20
C GLY A 413 -21.96 5.17 -21.77
N PRO A 414 -22.68 4.38 -20.97
CA PRO A 414 -23.17 3.06 -21.37
C PRO A 414 -24.08 3.09 -22.61
N SER A 415 -23.98 2.12 -23.52
CA SER A 415 -24.76 2.03 -24.72
C SER A 415 -25.33 0.62 -24.95
N ARG A 416 -26.60 0.56 -25.40
CA ARG A 416 -27.26 -0.70 -25.83
C ARG A 416 -27.07 -0.99 -27.32
N ARG A 417 -26.52 -0.05 -28.10
CA ARG A 417 -26.31 -0.20 -29.54
C ARG A 417 -25.24 -1.26 -29.80
N LEU A 418 -25.58 -2.31 -30.54
CA LEU A 418 -24.68 -3.45 -30.80
C LEU A 418 -23.35 -3.02 -31.40
N GLN A 419 -23.39 -2.13 -32.41
CA GLN A 419 -22.19 -1.62 -33.08
C GLN A 419 -21.21 -0.93 -32.12
N ILE A 420 -21.74 -0.10 -31.21
CA ILE A 420 -20.91 0.59 -30.18
C ILE A 420 -20.29 -0.42 -29.22
N ARG A 421 -21.06 -1.39 -28.74
CA ARG A 421 -20.55 -2.44 -27.86
C ARG A 421 -19.45 -3.26 -28.52
N GLN A 422 -19.66 -3.72 -29.75
CA GLN A 422 -18.68 -4.47 -30.51
C GLN A 422 -17.39 -3.66 -30.76
N MET A 423 -17.54 -2.35 -31.03
CA MET A 423 -16.36 -1.47 -31.16
C MET A 423 -15.57 -1.36 -29.85
N ARG A 424 -16.25 -1.12 -28.73
CA ARG A 424 -15.62 -1.06 -27.39
C ARG A 424 -14.90 -2.36 -27.03
N GLU A 425 -15.56 -3.50 -27.22
CA GLU A 425 -14.97 -4.82 -26.99
C GLU A 425 -13.73 -5.07 -27.86
N ARG A 426 -13.77 -4.62 -29.13
CA ARG A 426 -12.59 -4.68 -30.02
C ARG A 426 -11.45 -3.82 -29.50
N GLN A 427 -11.72 -2.59 -29.07
CA GLN A 427 -10.69 -1.69 -28.55
C GLN A 427 -10.09 -2.21 -27.23
N ILE A 428 -10.88 -2.80 -26.35
CA ILE A 428 -10.39 -3.45 -25.14
C ILE A 428 -9.44 -4.62 -25.50
N ARG A 429 -9.84 -5.49 -26.44
CA ARG A 429 -8.96 -6.58 -26.91
C ARG A 429 -7.66 -6.06 -27.52
N ASN A 430 -7.73 -4.99 -28.34
CA ASN A 430 -6.54 -4.35 -28.89
C ASN A 430 -5.64 -3.79 -27.78
N ALA A 431 -6.21 -3.17 -26.75
CA ALA A 431 -5.46 -2.65 -25.61
C ALA A 431 -4.72 -3.78 -24.85
N PHE A 432 -5.39 -4.91 -24.60
CA PHE A 432 -4.75 -6.09 -24.01
C PHE A 432 -3.62 -6.63 -24.88
N LEU A 433 -3.85 -6.74 -26.21
CA LEU A 433 -2.79 -7.19 -27.14
C LEU A 433 -1.57 -6.25 -27.09
N MET A 434 -1.79 -4.93 -27.05
CA MET A 434 -0.69 -3.97 -26.94
C MET A 434 0.14 -4.18 -25.67
N VAL A 435 -0.52 -4.37 -24.53
CA VAL A 435 0.18 -4.61 -23.25
C VAL A 435 0.92 -5.95 -23.25
N LEU A 436 0.24 -7.02 -23.68
CA LEU A 436 0.75 -8.39 -23.56
C LEU A 436 1.84 -8.73 -24.60
N LEU A 437 1.81 -8.09 -25.77
CA LEU A 437 2.77 -8.38 -26.86
C LEU A 437 3.93 -7.37 -26.94
N SER A 438 3.91 -6.30 -26.14
CA SER A 438 5.04 -5.37 -26.05
C SER A 438 6.16 -5.94 -25.19
N GLN A 439 7.40 -5.53 -25.49
CA GLN A 439 8.53 -5.82 -24.61
C GLN A 439 8.33 -5.18 -23.24
N GLY A 440 8.80 -5.86 -22.19
CA GLY A 440 8.67 -5.41 -20.81
C GLY A 440 7.69 -6.27 -20.00
N VAL A 441 7.27 -5.79 -18.86
CA VAL A 441 6.36 -6.46 -17.92
C VAL A 441 4.94 -5.98 -18.17
N PRO A 442 4.02 -6.84 -18.59
CA PRO A 442 2.61 -6.46 -18.68
C PRO A 442 1.99 -6.33 -17.29
N MET A 443 1.33 -5.19 -17.03
CA MET A 443 0.54 -4.98 -15.82
C MET A 443 -0.94 -4.83 -16.19
N ILE A 444 -1.79 -5.63 -15.54
CA ILE A 444 -3.24 -5.61 -15.64
C ILE A 444 -3.80 -5.02 -14.35
N TYR A 445 -4.66 -4.00 -14.46
CA TYR A 445 -5.39 -3.50 -13.32
C TYR A 445 -6.59 -4.40 -13.01
N GLY A 446 -6.64 -4.91 -11.81
CA GLY A 446 -7.57 -5.95 -11.39
C GLY A 446 -9.04 -5.63 -11.68
N GLY A 447 -9.64 -6.44 -12.53
CA GLY A 447 -11.01 -6.30 -13.00
C GLY A 447 -11.15 -5.78 -14.44
N ASP A 448 -10.09 -5.30 -15.07
CA ASP A 448 -10.14 -4.86 -16.46
C ASP A 448 -10.51 -6.01 -17.39
N GLU A 449 -10.10 -7.24 -17.08
CA GLU A 449 -10.36 -8.45 -17.85
C GLU A 449 -11.84 -8.85 -17.91
N PHE A 450 -12.64 -8.42 -16.93
CA PHE A 450 -14.10 -8.62 -16.96
C PHE A 450 -14.90 -7.31 -17.07
N GLY A 451 -14.26 -6.23 -17.53
CA GLY A 451 -14.92 -4.97 -17.85
C GLY A 451 -15.28 -4.11 -16.64
N ASN A 452 -14.40 -4.07 -15.64
CA ASN A 452 -14.54 -3.17 -14.49
C ASN A 452 -14.73 -1.72 -14.94
N SER A 453 -15.72 -1.04 -14.34
CA SER A 453 -16.01 0.37 -14.59
C SER A 453 -16.11 1.16 -13.29
N GLN A 454 -15.59 2.36 -13.31
CA GLN A 454 -15.78 3.38 -12.27
C GLN A 454 -16.83 4.42 -12.70
N ASN A 455 -17.63 4.10 -13.75
CA ASN A 455 -18.64 4.96 -14.32
C ASN A 455 -18.10 6.32 -14.79
N GLY A 456 -16.89 6.33 -15.33
CA GLY A 456 -16.22 7.55 -15.80
C GLY A 456 -15.57 8.37 -14.66
N ASN A 457 -15.56 7.88 -13.44
CA ASN A 457 -14.77 8.50 -12.38
C ASN A 457 -13.29 8.13 -12.56
N ASN A 458 -12.45 9.13 -12.83
CA ASN A 458 -11.03 8.93 -13.06
C ASN A 458 -10.15 9.23 -11.83
N ASN A 459 -10.76 9.52 -10.68
CA ASN A 459 -10.08 9.76 -9.41
C ASN A 459 -10.81 9.06 -8.26
N ALA A 460 -10.90 7.74 -8.33
CA ALA A 460 -11.58 6.94 -7.32
C ALA A 460 -10.92 6.97 -5.93
N CYS A 461 -9.74 7.60 -5.80
CA CYS A 461 -9.06 7.84 -4.53
C CYS A 461 -9.88 8.74 -3.59
N LEU A 462 -10.68 9.64 -4.16
CA LEU A 462 -11.48 10.62 -3.41
C LEU A 462 -12.94 10.20 -3.21
N LEU A 463 -13.29 8.94 -3.42
CA LEU A 463 -14.65 8.45 -3.21
C LEU A 463 -15.07 8.62 -1.74
N TYR A 464 -15.90 9.62 -1.53
CA TYR A 464 -16.47 9.95 -0.21
C TYR A 464 -17.58 8.98 0.17
N THR A 465 -17.62 8.56 1.43
CA THR A 465 -18.77 7.99 2.17
C THR A 465 -19.70 7.03 1.42
N SER A 466 -19.57 6.96 0.13
CA SER A 466 -20.25 5.94 -0.68
C SER A 466 -19.34 4.72 -0.77
N PRO A 467 -19.88 3.54 -0.50
CA PRO A 467 -19.17 2.33 -0.87
C PRO A 467 -18.72 2.49 -2.33
N SER A 468 -17.53 1.95 -2.67
CA SER A 468 -17.04 1.87 -4.05
C SER A 468 -18.22 1.63 -4.99
N PRO A 469 -18.23 2.10 -6.25
CA PRO A 469 -19.24 1.68 -7.23
C PRO A 469 -19.44 0.17 -7.24
N ARG A 470 -18.40 -0.60 -6.84
CA ARG A 470 -18.48 -2.04 -6.55
C ARG A 470 -19.20 -2.37 -5.24
N ASP A 471 -19.29 -1.46 -4.29
CA ASP A 471 -20.01 -1.61 -3.03
C ASP A 471 -21.48 -1.16 -3.11
N ARG A 472 -21.88 -0.44 -4.20
CA ARG A 472 -23.23 0.08 -4.42
C ARG A 472 -24.25 -0.95 -4.91
N THR A 473 -23.95 -2.22 -4.94
CA THR A 473 -24.96 -3.20 -5.23
C THR A 473 -25.75 -3.55 -3.96
N ARG A 474 -26.79 -2.73 -3.74
CA ARG A 474 -28.04 -2.98 -3.03
C ARG A 474 -28.04 -2.81 -1.51
N SER A 475 -28.68 -1.72 -1.08
CA SER A 475 -29.79 -1.77 -0.13
C SER A 475 -30.94 -2.59 -0.72
#